data_34ea1b9d1af38d9427b897dec01b8c7d
#
_entry.id   34ea1b9d1af38d9427b897dec01b8c7d
#
_cell.length_a   1.000
_cell.length_b   1.000
_cell.length_c   1.000
_cell.angle_alpha   90.00
_cell.angle_beta   90.00
_cell.angle_gamma   90.00
#
_symmetry.space_group_name_H-M   'P 1'
#
loop_
_entity.id
_entity.type
_entity.pdbx_description
1 polymer ?
#
loop_
_entity_poly.entity_id
_entity_poly.type
_entity_poly.pdbx_seq_one_letter_code
_entity_poly.pdbx_strand_id
1 'polypeptide(L)'
;VETAVLPTLENFETQVKPFSELEKIFEKSLNTLSAVENGQVEVFENLQAIEINEAKAREELDLYVNKLHVIKRYMEKRNLPGIPQSFLSVFFSTSAQIEALMDELSRGRINIDAVMRLTEISKNAIDHLEETAYLVVQNATLTEQLLQYSNRYRSFEPAVQSSFEHALKLFEVD
;
A
#
# COMPACT_ATOMS: atom_id res chain seq x y z
N VAL A 1 -33.82 -20.94 -77.06
CA VAL A 1 -32.89 -19.99 -76.45
C VAL A 1 -33.59 -19.26 -75.33
N GLU A 2 -34.85 -18.87 -75.37
CA GLU A 2 -35.63 -18.19 -74.35
C GLU A 2 -35.90 -19.05 -73.10
N THR A 3 -36.02 -20.35 -73.21
CA THR A 3 -36.32 -21.25 -72.08
C THR A 3 -35.14 -21.55 -71.15
N ALA A 4 -33.93 -21.16 -71.53
CA ALA A 4 -32.74 -21.42 -70.71
C ALA A 4 -32.26 -20.16 -69.99
N VAL A 5 -32.70 -18.95 -70.39
CA VAL A 5 -32.25 -17.67 -69.81
C VAL A 5 -33.11 -17.24 -68.61
N LEU A 6 -34.44 -17.57 -68.70
CA LEU A 6 -35.35 -17.22 -67.57
C LEU A 6 -34.97 -17.88 -66.21
N PRO A 7 -34.67 -19.17 -66.12
CA PRO A 7 -34.29 -19.80 -64.86
C PRO A 7 -32.91 -19.33 -64.34
N THR A 8 -32.01 -18.81 -65.20
CA THR A 8 -30.75 -18.24 -64.81
C THR A 8 -30.93 -16.82 -64.25
N LEU A 9 -31.89 -16.05 -64.78
CA LEU A 9 -32.24 -14.75 -64.27
C LEU A 9 -32.97 -14.83 -62.91
N GLU A 10 -33.88 -15.73 -62.71
CA GLU A 10 -34.55 -16.01 -61.44
C GLU A 10 -33.55 -16.50 -60.35
N ASN A 11 -32.57 -17.34 -60.78
CA ASN A 11 -31.49 -17.74 -59.91
C ASN A 11 -30.56 -16.57 -59.52
N PHE A 12 -30.38 -15.62 -60.43
CA PHE A 12 -29.58 -14.43 -60.19
C PHE A 12 -30.32 -13.47 -59.25
N GLU A 13 -31.62 -13.26 -59.40
CA GLU A 13 -32.43 -12.45 -58.50
C GLU A 13 -32.53 -13.08 -57.09
N THR A 14 -32.61 -14.39 -56.96
CA THR A 14 -32.57 -15.10 -55.69
C THR A 14 -31.18 -15.09 -55.02
N GLN A 15 -30.10 -14.88 -55.79
CA GLN A 15 -28.74 -14.73 -55.24
C GLN A 15 -28.39 -13.28 -54.87
N VAL A 16 -29.10 -12.27 -55.43
CA VAL A 16 -28.86 -10.84 -55.10
C VAL A 16 -29.44 -10.48 -53.71
N LYS A 17 -30.54 -11.10 -53.28
CA LYS A 17 -31.05 -10.97 -51.91
C LYS A 17 -30.04 -11.45 -50.82
N PRO A 18 -29.36 -12.60 -51.01
CA PRO A 18 -28.31 -13.00 -50.11
C PRO A 18 -27.14 -12.04 -50.06
N PHE A 19 -26.84 -11.29 -51.09
CA PHE A 19 -25.72 -10.36 -51.13
C PHE A 19 -25.91 -9.16 -50.16
N SER A 20 -27.12 -8.60 -50.11
CA SER A 20 -27.41 -7.52 -49.11
C SER A 20 -27.48 -8.05 -47.68
N GLU A 21 -27.84 -9.30 -47.48
CA GLU A 21 -27.78 -9.93 -46.16
C GLU A 21 -26.34 -10.24 -45.74
N LEU A 22 -25.51 -10.69 -46.71
CA LEU A 22 -24.08 -10.88 -46.52
C LEU A 22 -23.36 -9.58 -46.18
N GLU A 23 -23.71 -8.47 -46.84
CA GLU A 23 -23.20 -7.14 -46.54
C GLU A 23 -23.50 -6.71 -45.07
N LYS A 24 -24.76 -6.89 -44.63
CA LYS A 24 -25.15 -6.65 -43.26
C LYS A 24 -24.44 -7.55 -42.24
N ILE A 25 -24.24 -8.83 -42.58
CA ILE A 25 -23.51 -9.76 -41.73
C ILE A 25 -22.04 -9.34 -41.67
N PHE A 26 -21.45 -8.92 -42.77
CA PHE A 26 -20.07 -8.44 -42.83
C PHE A 26 -19.87 -7.17 -42.04
N GLU A 27 -20.74 -6.17 -42.17
CA GLU A 27 -20.72 -4.94 -41.35
C GLU A 27 -20.87 -5.25 -39.88
N LYS A 28 -21.80 -6.13 -39.51
CA LYS A 28 -21.97 -6.57 -38.13
C LYS A 28 -20.72 -7.28 -37.60
N SER A 29 -20.10 -8.13 -38.44
CA SER A 29 -18.86 -8.83 -38.07
C SER A 29 -17.69 -7.87 -37.90
N LEU A 30 -17.57 -6.85 -38.77
CA LEU A 30 -16.58 -5.78 -38.70
C LEU A 30 -16.73 -4.98 -37.42
N ASN A 31 -17.95 -4.58 -37.10
CA ASN A 31 -18.25 -3.82 -35.85
C ASN A 31 -17.95 -4.68 -34.62
N THR A 32 -18.25 -5.98 -34.68
CA THR A 32 -17.92 -6.90 -33.56
C THR A 32 -16.42 -7.07 -33.41
N LEU A 33 -15.69 -7.20 -34.52
CA LEU A 33 -14.24 -7.32 -34.54
C LEU A 33 -13.58 -6.06 -33.96
N SER A 34 -14.03 -4.88 -34.37
CA SER A 34 -13.56 -3.59 -33.86
C SER A 34 -13.85 -3.43 -32.35
N ALA A 35 -15.01 -3.88 -31.89
CA ALA A 35 -15.33 -3.87 -30.46
C ALA A 35 -14.43 -4.83 -29.64
N VAL A 36 -14.11 -6.00 -30.19
CA VAL A 36 -13.18 -6.96 -29.57
C VAL A 36 -11.76 -6.40 -29.56
N GLU A 37 -11.32 -5.77 -30.64
CA GLU A 37 -9.99 -5.16 -30.75
C GLU A 37 -9.82 -4.02 -29.74
N ASN A 38 -10.82 -3.13 -29.63
CA ASN A 38 -10.82 -2.09 -28.62
C ASN A 38 -10.83 -2.67 -27.18
N GLY A 39 -11.62 -3.73 -26.94
CA GLY A 39 -11.63 -4.43 -25.65
C GLY A 39 -10.28 -5.09 -25.32
N GLN A 40 -9.56 -5.60 -26.31
CA GLN A 40 -8.21 -6.14 -26.10
C GLN A 40 -7.20 -5.07 -25.73
N VAL A 41 -7.27 -3.89 -26.35
CA VAL A 41 -6.40 -2.75 -26.01
C VAL A 41 -6.66 -2.32 -24.57
N GLU A 42 -7.93 -2.16 -24.18
CA GLU A 42 -8.30 -1.78 -22.81
C GLU A 42 -7.80 -2.81 -21.76
N VAL A 43 -7.96 -4.10 -22.05
CA VAL A 43 -7.45 -5.17 -21.17
C VAL A 43 -5.94 -5.12 -21.08
N PHE A 44 -5.23 -4.88 -22.16
CA PHE A 44 -3.78 -4.77 -22.18
C PHE A 44 -3.29 -3.57 -21.35
N GLU A 45 -3.91 -2.40 -21.52
CA GLU A 45 -3.60 -1.20 -20.73
C GLU A 45 -3.84 -1.42 -19.24
N ASN A 46 -4.96 -2.08 -18.89
CA ASN A 46 -5.26 -2.43 -17.49
C ASN A 46 -4.25 -3.41 -16.90
N LEU A 47 -3.81 -4.43 -17.65
CA LEU A 47 -2.78 -5.36 -17.21
C LEU A 47 -1.44 -4.65 -16.97
N GLN A 48 -1.06 -3.77 -17.87
CA GLN A 48 0.17 -2.99 -17.74
C GLN A 48 0.13 -2.06 -16.52
N ALA A 49 -1.01 -1.43 -16.26
CA ALA A 49 -1.21 -0.61 -15.06
C ALA A 49 -1.13 -1.46 -13.77
N ILE A 50 -1.64 -2.67 -13.77
CA ILE A 50 -1.54 -3.62 -12.65
C ILE A 50 -0.08 -3.98 -12.38
N GLU A 51 0.70 -4.34 -13.41
CA GLU A 51 2.11 -4.68 -13.27
C GLU A 51 2.94 -3.52 -12.70
N ILE A 52 2.70 -2.30 -13.19
CA ILE A 52 3.38 -1.09 -12.69
C ILE A 52 3.05 -0.85 -11.21
N ASN A 53 1.78 -0.96 -10.83
CA ASN A 53 1.34 -0.74 -9.46
C ASN A 53 1.86 -1.84 -8.52
N GLU A 54 1.93 -3.09 -8.97
CA GLU A 54 2.53 -4.18 -8.20
C GLU A 54 4.03 -3.95 -7.98
N ALA A 55 4.78 -3.61 -9.01
CA ALA A 55 6.21 -3.32 -8.91
C ALA A 55 6.48 -2.18 -7.93
N LYS A 56 5.70 -1.10 -8.02
CA LYS A 56 5.79 0.04 -7.10
C LYS A 56 5.47 -0.36 -5.66
N ALA A 57 4.43 -1.16 -5.44
CA ALA A 57 4.07 -1.61 -4.10
C ALA A 57 5.16 -2.50 -3.47
N ARG A 58 5.88 -3.30 -4.27
CA ARG A 58 7.04 -4.09 -3.82
C ARG A 58 8.21 -3.21 -3.40
N GLU A 59 8.53 -2.18 -4.19
CA GLU A 59 9.57 -1.20 -3.82
C GLU A 59 9.22 -0.47 -2.51
N GLU A 60 7.97 -0.05 -2.36
CA GLU A 60 7.50 0.61 -1.14
C GLU A 60 7.52 -0.34 0.07
N LEU A 61 7.15 -1.62 -0.11
CA LEU A 61 7.26 -2.63 0.94
C LEU A 61 8.71 -2.77 1.43
N ASP A 62 9.68 -2.89 0.53
CA ASP A 62 11.10 -2.98 0.89
C ASP A 62 11.56 -1.74 1.66
N LEU A 63 11.09 -0.56 1.26
CA LEU A 63 11.35 0.70 1.96
C LEU A 63 10.79 0.67 3.38
N TYR A 64 9.54 0.21 3.56
CA TYR A 64 8.88 0.16 4.87
C TYR A 64 9.55 -0.84 5.81
N VAL A 65 9.93 -2.03 5.32
CA VAL A 65 10.70 -3.01 6.08
C VAL A 65 12.04 -2.42 6.54
N ASN A 66 12.75 -1.73 5.65
CA ASN A 66 14.01 -1.08 6.00
C ASN A 66 13.80 0.03 7.04
N LYS A 67 12.78 0.89 6.90
CA LYS A 67 12.44 1.91 7.88
C LYS A 67 12.13 1.29 9.24
N LEU A 68 11.35 0.20 9.30
CA LEU A 68 11.03 -0.51 10.52
C LEU A 68 12.32 -1.00 11.24
N HIS A 69 13.26 -1.58 10.49
CA HIS A 69 14.56 -1.98 11.04
C HIS A 69 15.41 -0.80 11.53
N VAL A 70 15.39 0.33 10.82
CA VAL A 70 16.10 1.54 11.23
C VAL A 70 15.52 2.10 12.53
N ILE A 71 14.19 2.19 12.65
CA ILE A 71 13.51 2.66 13.86
C ILE A 71 13.83 1.73 15.03
N LYS A 72 13.74 0.42 14.85
CA LYS A 72 14.11 -0.56 15.87
C LYS A 72 15.53 -0.34 16.37
N ARG A 73 16.51 -0.25 15.47
CA ARG A 73 17.93 0.00 15.82
C ARG A 73 18.12 1.38 16.49
N TYR A 74 17.36 2.37 16.06
CA TYR A 74 17.41 3.70 16.67
C TYR A 74 16.99 3.66 18.13
N MET A 75 15.90 2.95 18.45
CA MET A 75 15.42 2.77 19.82
C MET A 75 16.41 1.95 20.66
N GLU A 76 16.93 0.84 20.13
CA GLU A 76 17.90 -0.01 20.82
C GLU A 76 19.21 0.73 21.17
N LYS A 77 19.70 1.58 20.28
CA LYS A 77 20.96 2.34 20.48
C LYS A 77 20.84 3.42 21.55
N ARG A 78 19.66 3.90 21.87
CA ARG A 78 19.44 4.99 22.80
C ARG A 78 19.52 4.58 24.27
N ASN A 79 19.56 3.26 24.54
CA ASN A 79 19.70 2.75 25.91
C ASN A 79 18.66 3.36 26.86
N LEU A 80 17.41 3.46 26.39
CA LEU A 80 16.32 4.04 27.17
C LEU A 80 16.10 3.17 28.41
N PRO A 81 15.81 3.76 29.58
CA PRO A 81 15.55 3.01 30.82
C PRO A 81 14.31 2.13 30.74
N GLY A 82 13.38 2.45 29.85
CA GLY A 82 12.22 1.65 29.46
C GLY A 82 11.72 2.08 28.10
N ILE A 83 11.00 1.17 27.41
CA ILE A 83 10.30 1.50 26.16
C ILE A 83 8.82 1.60 26.49
N PRO A 84 8.17 2.76 26.27
CA PRO A 84 6.76 2.95 26.61
C PRO A 84 5.88 1.90 25.93
N GLN A 85 4.91 1.35 26.67
CA GLN A 85 3.97 0.36 26.15
C GLN A 85 3.15 0.90 24.96
N SER A 86 2.89 2.21 24.95
CA SER A 86 2.24 2.89 23.82
C SER A 86 3.07 2.78 22.53
N PHE A 87 4.39 2.97 22.61
CA PHE A 87 5.28 2.79 21.46
C PHE A 87 5.30 1.33 20.97
N LEU A 88 5.41 0.37 21.89
CA LEU A 88 5.38 -1.05 21.53
C LEU A 88 4.08 -1.42 20.81
N SER A 89 2.94 -0.91 21.28
CA SER A 89 1.64 -1.11 20.66
C SER A 89 1.61 -0.59 19.22
N VAL A 90 2.12 0.63 18.97
CA VAL A 90 2.23 1.21 17.62
C VAL A 90 3.18 0.40 16.76
N PHE A 91 4.34 -0.02 17.29
CA PHE A 91 5.33 -0.82 16.59
C PHE A 91 4.75 -2.17 16.12
N PHE A 92 4.09 -2.91 16.99
CA PHE A 92 3.48 -4.19 16.64
C PHE A 92 2.31 -4.03 15.66
N SER A 93 1.50 -2.98 15.81
CA SER A 93 0.42 -2.68 14.86
C SER A 93 0.97 -2.36 13.47
N THR A 94 2.03 -1.55 13.39
CA THR A 94 2.70 -1.21 12.13
C THR A 94 3.33 -2.44 11.48
N SER A 95 4.00 -3.30 12.27
CA SER A 95 4.57 -4.56 11.78
C SER A 95 3.50 -5.46 11.17
N ALA A 96 2.35 -5.62 11.84
CA ALA A 96 1.25 -6.43 11.34
C ALA A 96 0.65 -5.88 10.03
N GLN A 97 0.61 -4.56 9.85
CA GLN A 97 0.13 -3.93 8.61
C GLN A 97 1.11 -4.17 7.45
N ILE A 98 2.42 -4.09 7.70
CA ILE A 98 3.45 -4.40 6.70
C ILE A 98 3.42 -5.89 6.35
N GLU A 99 3.24 -6.78 7.32
CA GLU A 99 3.07 -8.22 7.08
C GLU A 99 1.83 -8.51 6.22
N ALA A 100 0.71 -7.83 6.48
CA ALA A 100 -0.51 -7.97 5.66
C ALA A 100 -0.29 -7.54 4.19
N LEU A 101 0.48 -6.48 3.95
CA LEU A 101 0.87 -6.07 2.60
C LEU A 101 1.77 -7.12 1.94
N MET A 102 2.75 -7.65 2.67
CA MET A 102 3.65 -8.70 2.18
C MET A 102 2.89 -9.98 1.82
N ASP A 103 1.93 -10.38 2.66
CA ASP A 103 1.08 -11.53 2.41
C ASP A 103 0.21 -11.36 1.16
N GLU A 104 -0.39 -10.17 0.96
CA GLU A 104 -1.20 -9.90 -0.24
C GLU A 104 -0.35 -9.93 -1.51
N LEU A 105 0.87 -9.34 -1.49
CA LEU A 105 1.81 -9.36 -2.61
C LEU A 105 2.41 -10.74 -2.90
N SER A 106 2.38 -11.67 -1.94
CA SER A 106 2.87 -13.05 -2.12
C SER A 106 1.80 -14.02 -2.61
N ARG A 107 0.55 -13.59 -2.71
CA ARG A 107 -0.54 -14.44 -3.22
C ARG A 107 -0.39 -14.68 -4.72
N GLY A 108 -0.70 -15.90 -5.16
CA GLY A 108 -0.68 -16.26 -6.58
C GLY A 108 -1.74 -15.54 -7.44
N ARG A 109 -2.68 -14.84 -6.80
CA ARG A 109 -3.70 -14.01 -7.42
C ARG A 109 -3.81 -12.71 -6.61
N ILE A 110 -3.10 -11.69 -7.08
CA ILE A 110 -2.99 -10.39 -6.41
C ILE A 110 -4.26 -9.57 -6.65
N ASN A 111 -4.84 -9.04 -5.57
CA ASN A 111 -5.89 -8.04 -5.67
C ASN A 111 -5.26 -6.65 -5.60
N ILE A 112 -5.14 -5.97 -6.74
CA ILE A 112 -4.44 -4.69 -6.84
C ILE A 112 -5.09 -3.58 -5.99
N ASP A 113 -6.42 -3.58 -5.86
CA ASP A 113 -7.11 -2.60 -5.01
C ASP A 113 -6.83 -2.82 -3.52
N ALA A 114 -6.68 -4.08 -3.11
CA ALA A 114 -6.27 -4.42 -1.75
C ALA A 114 -4.82 -4.03 -1.50
N VAL A 115 -3.92 -4.29 -2.45
CA VAL A 115 -2.51 -3.90 -2.40
C VAL A 115 -2.38 -2.38 -2.27
N MET A 116 -3.05 -1.61 -3.12
CA MET A 116 -2.99 -0.14 -3.07
C MET A 116 -3.45 0.41 -1.72
N ARG A 117 -4.56 -0.13 -1.17
CA ARG A 117 -5.04 0.27 0.16
C ARG A 117 -4.07 -0.11 1.27
N LEU A 118 -3.53 -1.32 1.24
CA LEU A 118 -2.56 -1.78 2.24
C LEU A 118 -1.26 -0.98 2.17
N THR A 119 -0.81 -0.61 0.98
CA THR A 119 0.35 0.26 0.78
C THR A 119 0.15 1.62 1.45
N GLU A 120 -1.00 2.26 1.24
CA GLU A 120 -1.32 3.55 1.85
C GLU A 120 -1.45 3.45 3.38
N ILE A 121 -2.09 2.40 3.89
CA ILE A 121 -2.18 2.12 5.33
C ILE A 121 -0.79 1.92 5.93
N SER A 122 0.06 1.11 5.30
CA SER A 122 1.42 0.83 5.76
C SER A 122 2.29 2.08 5.76
N LYS A 123 2.16 2.94 4.74
CA LYS A 123 2.84 4.23 4.68
C LYS A 123 2.49 5.11 5.87
N ASN A 124 1.19 5.33 6.09
CA ASN A 124 0.73 6.16 7.20
C ASN A 124 1.16 5.60 8.56
N ALA A 125 1.15 4.27 8.71
CA ALA A 125 1.57 3.60 9.92
C ALA A 125 3.07 3.76 10.19
N ILE A 126 3.92 3.61 9.18
CA ILE A 126 5.37 3.75 9.33
C ILE A 126 5.76 5.21 9.61
N ASP A 127 5.10 6.17 8.97
CA ASP A 127 5.34 7.60 9.21
C ASP A 127 4.92 7.98 10.64
N HIS A 128 3.79 7.48 11.14
CA HIS A 128 3.36 7.66 12.52
C HIS A 128 4.30 6.98 13.53
N LEU A 129 4.79 5.79 13.23
CA LEU A 129 5.77 5.10 14.08
C LEU A 129 7.08 5.87 14.16
N GLU A 130 7.57 6.42 13.04
CA GLU A 130 8.78 7.24 12.99
C GLU A 130 8.65 8.50 13.87
N GLU A 131 7.53 9.20 13.77
CA GLU A 131 7.21 10.35 14.62
C GLU A 131 7.15 9.96 16.11
N THR A 132 6.45 8.87 16.42
CA THR A 132 6.33 8.37 17.80
C THR A 132 7.69 7.99 18.37
N ALA A 133 8.54 7.31 17.60
CA ALA A 133 9.91 6.98 18.02
C ALA A 133 10.73 8.22 18.33
N TYR A 134 10.65 9.24 17.47
CA TYR A 134 11.33 10.51 17.69
C TYR A 134 10.86 11.20 18.99
N LEU A 135 9.55 11.26 19.22
CA LEU A 135 8.99 11.87 20.43
C LEU A 135 9.39 11.14 21.71
N VAL A 136 9.39 9.80 21.69
CA VAL A 136 9.84 8.98 22.83
C VAL A 136 11.28 9.29 23.18
N VAL A 137 12.18 9.31 22.21
CA VAL A 137 13.60 9.61 22.43
C VAL A 137 13.81 11.05 22.88
N GLN A 138 13.08 12.00 22.31
CA GLN A 138 13.16 13.40 22.71
C GLN A 138 12.70 13.61 24.15
N ASN A 139 11.56 13.01 24.52
CA ASN A 139 11.03 13.10 25.88
C ASN A 139 11.97 12.44 26.89
N ALA A 140 12.52 11.27 26.59
CA ALA A 140 13.50 10.62 27.45
C ALA A 140 14.76 11.49 27.65
N THR A 141 15.27 12.09 26.58
CA THR A 141 16.44 13.00 26.65
C THR A 141 16.14 14.24 27.49
N LEU A 142 14.97 14.84 27.32
CA LEU A 142 14.55 16.01 28.13
C LEU A 142 14.39 15.63 29.60
N THR A 143 13.78 14.47 29.86
CA THR A 143 13.62 13.99 31.26
C THR A 143 14.97 13.73 31.92
N GLU A 144 15.90 13.10 31.21
CA GLU A 144 17.28 12.91 31.72
C GLU A 144 17.96 14.23 32.02
N GLN A 145 17.87 15.21 31.11
CA GLN A 145 18.42 16.56 31.35
C GLN A 145 17.79 17.23 32.57
N LEU A 146 16.47 17.15 32.74
CA LEU A 146 15.76 17.69 33.88
C LEU A 146 16.19 17.02 35.19
N LEU A 147 16.34 15.70 35.19
CA LEU A 147 16.84 14.94 36.36
C LEU A 147 18.27 15.35 36.71
N GLN A 148 19.15 15.47 35.71
CA GLN A 148 20.53 15.95 35.94
C GLN A 148 20.55 17.38 36.52
N TYR A 149 19.68 18.25 36.02
CA TYR A 149 19.56 19.63 36.51
C TYR A 149 19.03 19.66 37.94
N SER A 150 17.96 18.92 38.22
CA SER A 150 17.35 18.83 39.53
C SER A 150 18.31 18.25 40.58
N ASN A 151 19.13 17.28 40.19
CA ASN A 151 20.13 16.66 41.07
C ASN A 151 21.14 17.66 41.62
N ARG A 152 21.45 18.75 40.91
CA ARG A 152 22.34 19.82 41.40
C ARG A 152 21.76 20.60 42.58
N TYR A 153 20.43 20.67 42.69
CA TYR A 153 19.70 21.44 43.71
C TYR A 153 19.12 20.55 44.81
N ARG A 154 19.20 19.22 44.66
CA ARG A 154 18.62 18.23 45.57
C ARG A 154 19.04 18.42 47.03
N SER A 155 20.29 18.81 47.25
CA SER A 155 20.86 19.01 48.60
C SER A 155 20.48 20.35 49.24
N PHE A 156 19.86 21.27 48.50
CA PHE A 156 19.56 22.61 49.00
C PHE A 156 18.10 22.78 49.42
N GLU A 157 17.17 22.00 48.85
CA GLU A 157 15.75 22.09 49.19
C GLU A 157 15.09 20.71 49.30
N PRO A 158 14.48 20.37 50.48
CA PRO A 158 13.81 19.08 50.68
C PRO A 158 12.63 18.83 49.74
N ALA A 159 11.93 19.88 49.31
CA ALA A 159 10.84 19.78 48.33
C ALA A 159 11.34 19.34 46.95
N VAL A 160 12.52 19.80 46.52
CA VAL A 160 13.16 19.39 45.27
C VAL A 160 13.60 17.92 45.34
N GLN A 161 14.13 17.50 46.51
CA GLN A 161 14.51 16.09 46.71
C GLN A 161 13.32 15.14 46.58
N SER A 162 12.18 15.46 47.20
CA SER A 162 10.97 14.64 47.14
C SER A 162 10.43 14.53 45.70
N SER A 163 10.39 15.67 44.99
CA SER A 163 9.96 15.71 43.60
C SER A 163 10.90 14.95 42.67
N PHE A 164 12.21 15.05 42.92
CA PHE A 164 13.23 14.30 42.16
C PHE A 164 13.09 12.78 42.36
N GLU A 165 12.93 12.31 43.59
CA GLU A 165 12.74 10.89 43.90
C GLU A 165 11.46 10.34 43.29
N HIS A 166 10.40 11.14 43.26
CA HIS A 166 9.15 10.77 42.60
C HIS A 166 9.33 10.67 41.07
N ALA A 167 9.97 11.65 40.46
CA ALA A 167 10.24 11.66 39.02
C ALA A 167 11.16 10.48 38.60
N LEU A 168 12.18 10.17 39.42
CA LEU A 168 13.08 9.05 39.19
C LEU A 168 12.32 7.71 39.19
N LYS A 169 11.42 7.51 40.14
CA LYS A 169 10.58 6.31 40.22
C LYS A 169 9.68 6.16 38.99
N LEU A 170 9.08 7.24 38.52
CA LEU A 170 8.24 7.22 37.31
C LEU A 170 9.07 6.90 36.07
N PHE A 171 10.29 7.41 35.99
CA PHE A 171 11.20 7.18 34.87
C PHE A 171 11.77 5.75 34.81
N GLU A 172 11.86 5.05 35.95
CA GLU A 172 12.34 3.67 36.04
C GLU A 172 11.24 2.64 35.82
N VAL A 173 9.96 3.01 35.90
CA VAL A 173 8.80 2.09 35.83
C VAL A 173 8.15 2.05 34.46
N ASP A 174 8.30 3.07 33.61
CA ASP A 174 7.78 3.14 32.23
C ASP A 174 8.85 2.71 31.21
#